data_188084b97b698730b10fd438e9a0d3ea
#
_entry.id   188084b97b698730b10fd438e9a0d3ea
#
_cell.length_a   1.000
_cell.length_b   1.000
_cell.length_c   1.000
_cell.angle_alpha   90.00
_cell.angle_beta   90.00
_cell.angle_gamma   90.00
#
_symmetry.space_group_name_H-M   'P 1'
#
loop_
_entity.id
_entity.type
_entity.pdbx_description
1 polymer ?
#
loop_
_entity_poly.entity_id
_entity_poly.type
_entity_poly.pdbx_seq_one_letter_code
_entity_poly.pdbx_strand_id
1 'polypeptide(L)'
;MPPVYRFIEIIVYSLLNFLPFLALALYPFRHSLRFSRGVTGILIGLLSVIQVLLGAWVSFVPGNHAAIASALSTALYAAFYFLAVKKHFGKTLFTLLMISNLANFAVISAKCIEGLLFPALAMQSYRWSFSLMLFAVEIILSVPIFLYMKSVFTPAVEKEPSGFEWRYLWLIPATFYIVWYFAIYSVVSRSALEIALRPKNTLFLFIINVGAILIYYVVTRLILEQNQTLELEEKNHQLSMQAVQYENLQEKITDARRAKHDVRHHIALMQEYVNHGELEALRRYLDRYSASLPDDSLIRFCENAAANAVLLYFAQQAKDNDIDYIVQADIPGDIFVSDTDISVLFGNLIENAIDACKEESGDDRKIDIRAMLKGSTLCVTVDNTFTGTLRRTTDNEFLSTKHKGPGLGTQSVKSIAEQYGGVCRFEVKGGMFCASVMCNKR
;
A
#
# COMPACT_ATOMS: atom_id res chain seq x y z
N MET A 1 51.02 -17.91 30.53
CA MET A 1 50.06 -17.95 29.42
C MET A 1 48.76 -18.53 29.96
N PRO A 2 47.61 -17.98 29.62
CA PRO A 2 46.32 -18.58 29.99
C PRO A 2 46.22 -19.98 29.38
N PRO A 3 45.62 -20.96 30.08
CA PRO A 3 45.56 -22.34 29.60
C PRO A 3 44.63 -22.41 28.38
N VAL A 4 44.93 -23.32 27.44
CA VAL A 4 44.22 -23.49 26.13
C VAL A 4 42.69 -23.63 26.30
N TYR A 5 42.26 -24.32 27.34
CA TYR A 5 40.81 -24.50 27.58
C TYR A 5 40.06 -23.20 27.81
N ARG A 6 40.74 -22.15 28.34
CA ARG A 6 40.11 -20.80 28.51
C ARG A 6 39.79 -20.12 27.19
N PHE A 7 40.63 -20.30 26.18
CA PHE A 7 40.35 -19.78 24.85
C PHE A 7 39.12 -20.46 24.22
N ILE A 8 39.02 -21.79 24.42
CA ILE A 8 37.87 -22.56 23.94
C ILE A 8 36.57 -22.07 24.64
N GLU A 9 36.61 -21.89 25.97
CA GLU A 9 35.46 -21.38 26.73
C GLU A 9 35.02 -20.01 26.22
N ILE A 10 35.94 -19.10 25.94
CA ILE A 10 35.63 -17.74 25.43
C ILE A 10 35.04 -17.84 24.02
N ILE A 11 35.59 -18.67 23.14
CA ILE A 11 35.05 -18.85 21.77
C ILE A 11 33.63 -19.38 21.84
N VAL A 12 33.42 -20.47 22.58
CA VAL A 12 32.08 -21.09 22.70
C VAL A 12 31.07 -20.12 23.25
N TYR A 13 31.41 -19.43 24.35
CA TYR A 13 30.52 -18.43 24.94
C TYR A 13 30.18 -17.28 23.99
N SER A 14 31.22 -16.70 23.33
CA SER A 14 31.03 -15.55 22.44
C SER A 14 30.15 -15.92 21.24
N LEU A 15 30.30 -17.13 20.69
CA LEU A 15 29.49 -17.60 19.56
C LEU A 15 28.06 -17.93 19.99
N LEU A 16 27.86 -18.61 21.12
CA LEU A 16 26.50 -18.89 21.64
C LEU A 16 25.73 -17.61 21.94
N ASN A 17 26.35 -16.66 22.61
CA ASN A 17 25.67 -15.39 22.99
C ASN A 17 25.33 -14.50 21.78
N PHE A 18 25.77 -14.84 20.58
CA PHE A 18 25.64 -13.97 19.42
C PHE A 18 24.93 -14.62 18.22
N LEU A 19 25.44 -15.77 17.74
CA LEU A 19 25.02 -16.36 16.45
C LEU A 19 23.55 -16.80 16.42
N PRO A 20 22.99 -17.49 17.43
CA PRO A 20 21.60 -17.92 17.40
C PRO A 20 20.63 -16.76 17.32
N PHE A 21 20.89 -15.69 18.08
CA PHE A 21 20.04 -14.50 18.11
C PHE A 21 20.17 -13.67 16.82
N LEU A 22 21.36 -13.58 16.24
CA LEU A 22 21.55 -12.95 14.93
C LEU A 22 20.81 -13.72 13.82
N ALA A 23 20.87 -15.04 13.83
CA ALA A 23 20.15 -15.87 12.88
C ALA A 23 18.62 -15.65 12.98
N LEU A 24 18.09 -15.64 14.20
CA LEU A 24 16.67 -15.32 14.46
C LEU A 24 16.31 -13.91 14.01
N ALA A 25 17.16 -12.91 14.25
CA ALA A 25 16.91 -11.53 13.84
C ALA A 25 16.90 -11.34 12.31
N LEU A 26 17.76 -12.05 11.59
CA LEU A 26 17.85 -11.98 10.12
C LEU A 26 16.78 -12.82 9.41
N TYR A 27 16.23 -13.84 10.07
CA TYR A 27 15.28 -14.78 9.47
C TYR A 27 14.05 -14.10 8.80
N PRO A 28 13.35 -13.13 9.42
CA PRO A 28 12.22 -12.44 8.80
C PRO A 28 12.58 -11.62 7.57
N PHE A 29 13.86 -11.24 7.46
CA PHE A 29 14.37 -10.38 6.39
C PHE A 29 15.21 -11.12 5.36
N ARG A 30 15.21 -12.46 5.35
CA ARG A 30 16.03 -13.29 4.46
C ARG A 30 15.87 -13.00 2.96
N HIS A 31 14.69 -12.48 2.54
CA HIS A 31 14.38 -12.08 1.17
C HIS A 31 14.62 -10.59 0.90
N SER A 32 14.97 -9.82 1.92
CA SER A 32 15.18 -8.37 1.84
C SER A 32 16.51 -7.91 2.44
N LEU A 33 17.52 -8.73 2.31
CA LEU A 33 18.89 -8.36 2.66
C LEU A 33 19.49 -7.46 1.56
N ARG A 34 20.33 -6.51 1.99
CA ARG A 34 21.04 -5.60 1.08
C ARG A 34 22.18 -6.30 0.34
N PHE A 35 22.83 -7.24 1.02
CA PHE A 35 23.99 -7.95 0.49
C PHE A 35 23.61 -9.35 0.00
N SER A 36 24.42 -9.89 -0.93
CA SER A 36 24.28 -11.30 -1.33
C SER A 36 24.52 -12.24 -0.16
N ARG A 37 23.99 -13.45 -0.24
CA ARG A 37 24.14 -14.47 0.83
C ARG A 37 25.61 -14.74 1.19
N GLY A 38 26.50 -14.77 0.19
CA GLY A 38 27.93 -14.95 0.41
C GLY A 38 28.56 -13.78 1.17
N VAL A 39 28.30 -12.54 0.77
CA VAL A 39 28.81 -11.34 1.44
C VAL A 39 28.25 -11.23 2.86
N THR A 40 26.97 -11.51 3.05
CA THR A 40 26.36 -11.54 4.39
C THR A 40 27.05 -12.56 5.29
N GLY A 41 27.33 -13.77 4.78
CA GLY A 41 28.06 -14.81 5.52
C GLY A 41 29.47 -14.39 5.91
N ILE A 42 30.22 -13.74 5.01
CA ILE A 42 31.57 -13.21 5.30
C ILE A 42 31.49 -12.13 6.40
N LEU A 43 30.54 -11.22 6.32
CA LEU A 43 30.36 -10.16 7.33
C LEU A 43 29.99 -10.73 8.70
N ILE A 44 29.13 -11.76 8.75
CA ILE A 44 28.79 -12.47 10.00
C ILE A 44 30.06 -13.17 10.56
N GLY A 45 30.86 -13.81 9.72
CA GLY A 45 32.13 -14.41 10.12
C GLY A 45 33.09 -13.38 10.72
N LEU A 46 33.26 -12.22 10.06
CA LEU A 46 34.10 -11.13 10.57
C LEU A 46 33.55 -10.61 11.91
N LEU A 47 32.26 -10.41 12.03
CA LEU A 47 31.64 -9.95 13.26
C LEU A 47 31.80 -10.98 14.40
N SER A 48 31.73 -12.29 14.09
CA SER A 48 31.97 -13.36 15.05
C SER A 48 33.40 -13.33 15.58
N VAL A 49 34.37 -13.10 14.71
CA VAL A 49 35.79 -12.93 15.12
C VAL A 49 35.96 -11.74 16.06
N ILE A 50 35.30 -10.60 15.73
CA ILE A 50 35.35 -9.41 16.59
C ILE A 50 34.72 -9.71 17.96
N GLN A 51 33.61 -10.45 18.03
CA GLN A 51 32.98 -10.85 19.31
C GLN A 51 33.91 -11.70 20.17
N VAL A 52 34.64 -12.66 19.57
CA VAL A 52 35.64 -13.48 20.25
C VAL A 52 36.79 -12.60 20.77
N LEU A 53 37.29 -11.67 19.96
CA LEU A 53 38.37 -10.75 20.37
C LEU A 53 37.92 -9.83 21.53
N LEU A 54 36.68 -9.32 21.52
CA LEU A 54 36.12 -8.56 22.65
C LEU A 54 36.04 -9.42 23.92
N GLY A 55 35.59 -10.69 23.80
CA GLY A 55 35.56 -11.62 24.91
C GLY A 55 36.95 -11.91 25.46
N ALA A 56 37.95 -12.10 24.59
CA ALA A 56 39.34 -12.28 24.97
C ALA A 56 39.91 -11.02 25.66
N TRP A 57 39.60 -9.84 25.15
CA TRP A 57 40.00 -8.57 25.76
C TRP A 57 39.52 -8.47 27.20
N VAL A 58 38.21 -8.70 27.43
CA VAL A 58 37.63 -8.68 28.80
C VAL A 58 38.26 -9.72 29.72
N SER A 59 38.69 -10.89 29.18
CA SER A 59 39.18 -11.99 30.01
C SER A 59 40.64 -11.88 30.33
N PHE A 60 41.49 -11.34 29.46
CA PHE A 60 42.94 -11.40 29.57
C PHE A 60 43.60 -10.07 29.88
N VAL A 61 42.89 -8.92 29.63
CA VAL A 61 43.42 -7.61 29.94
C VAL A 61 42.94 -7.19 31.33
N PRO A 62 43.85 -6.87 32.29
CA PRO A 62 43.48 -6.40 33.61
C PRO A 62 42.68 -5.12 33.55
N GLY A 63 41.58 -5.04 34.31
CA GLY A 63 40.72 -3.87 34.37
C GLY A 63 39.21 -4.20 34.20
N ASN A 64 38.36 -3.24 34.47
CA ASN A 64 36.91 -3.43 34.33
C ASN A 64 36.45 -3.00 32.92
N HIS A 65 36.78 -3.84 31.91
CA HIS A 65 36.45 -3.54 30.51
C HIS A 65 35.12 -4.14 30.05
N ALA A 66 34.42 -4.89 30.89
CA ALA A 66 33.20 -5.63 30.51
C ALA A 66 32.08 -4.72 30.00
N ALA A 67 31.85 -3.55 30.64
CA ALA A 67 30.83 -2.62 30.21
C ALA A 67 31.12 -2.00 28.83
N ILE A 68 32.38 -1.61 28.60
CA ILE A 68 32.81 -1.02 27.33
C ILE A 68 32.74 -2.06 26.22
N ALA A 69 33.22 -3.27 26.45
CA ALA A 69 33.17 -4.37 25.49
C ALA A 69 31.71 -4.73 25.13
N SER A 70 30.81 -4.79 26.11
CA SER A 70 29.38 -5.04 25.89
C SER A 70 28.73 -3.91 25.08
N ALA A 71 29.02 -2.65 25.38
CA ALA A 71 28.49 -1.52 24.63
C ALA A 71 28.99 -1.53 23.17
N LEU A 72 30.28 -1.79 22.97
CA LEU A 72 30.89 -1.89 21.63
C LEU A 72 30.32 -3.06 20.84
N SER A 73 30.18 -4.23 21.46
CA SER A 73 29.53 -5.41 20.88
C SER A 73 28.12 -5.10 20.40
N THR A 74 27.30 -4.47 21.26
CA THR A 74 25.91 -4.10 20.93
C THR A 74 25.86 -3.08 19.80
N ALA A 75 26.74 -2.08 19.81
CA ALA A 75 26.80 -1.07 18.76
C ALA A 75 27.19 -1.67 17.39
N LEU A 76 28.18 -2.55 17.36
CA LEU A 76 28.62 -3.25 16.15
C LEU A 76 27.53 -4.18 15.59
N TYR A 77 26.84 -4.89 16.49
CA TYR A 77 25.71 -5.74 16.12
C TYR A 77 24.57 -4.92 15.51
N ALA A 78 24.17 -3.83 16.15
CA ALA A 78 23.13 -2.94 15.66
C ALA A 78 23.52 -2.30 14.31
N ALA A 79 24.75 -1.79 14.20
CA ALA A 79 25.26 -1.21 12.94
C ALA A 79 25.22 -2.21 11.80
N PHE A 80 25.75 -3.44 12.01
CA PHE A 80 25.68 -4.50 11.02
C PHE A 80 24.23 -4.80 10.63
N TYR A 81 23.33 -4.93 11.60
CA TYR A 81 21.94 -5.30 11.38
C TYR A 81 21.20 -4.26 10.53
N PHE A 82 21.33 -2.96 10.85
CA PHE A 82 20.74 -1.87 10.07
C PHE A 82 21.35 -1.72 8.67
N LEU A 83 22.62 -2.05 8.50
CA LEU A 83 23.26 -2.05 7.19
C LEU A 83 22.81 -3.24 6.34
N ALA A 84 22.63 -4.43 6.94
CA ALA A 84 22.31 -5.66 6.23
C ALA A 84 20.84 -5.73 5.79
N VAL A 85 19.90 -5.15 6.55
CA VAL A 85 18.47 -5.24 6.27
C VAL A 85 17.98 -4.06 5.43
N LYS A 86 17.35 -4.35 4.28
CA LYS A 86 16.75 -3.34 3.39
C LYS A 86 15.24 -3.24 3.64
N LYS A 87 14.82 -2.77 4.81
CA LYS A 87 13.41 -2.59 5.19
C LYS A 87 13.23 -1.31 6.00
N HIS A 88 11.96 -0.93 6.22
CA HIS A 88 11.60 0.23 7.01
C HIS A 88 12.23 0.18 8.41
N PHE A 89 12.76 1.32 8.85
CA PHE A 89 13.50 1.44 10.14
C PHE A 89 12.72 0.88 11.33
N GLY A 90 11.42 1.16 11.43
CA GLY A 90 10.59 0.68 12.53
C GLY A 90 10.52 -0.85 12.63
N LYS A 91 10.39 -1.57 11.50
CA LYS A 91 10.40 -3.04 11.45
C LYS A 91 11.73 -3.61 11.92
N THR A 92 12.81 -3.01 11.43
CA THR A 92 14.18 -3.41 11.75
C THR A 92 14.48 -3.19 13.23
N LEU A 93 14.11 -2.01 13.76
CA LEU A 93 14.34 -1.65 15.17
C LEU A 93 13.47 -2.50 16.12
N PHE A 94 12.18 -2.72 15.78
CA PHE A 94 11.32 -3.62 16.56
C PHE A 94 11.94 -5.01 16.69
N THR A 95 12.36 -5.60 15.58
CA THR A 95 12.96 -6.95 15.56
C THR A 95 14.25 -6.99 16.37
N LEU A 96 15.11 -5.99 16.20
CA LEU A 96 16.38 -5.89 16.93
C LEU A 96 16.13 -5.88 18.44
N LEU A 97 15.25 -5.00 18.92
CA LEU A 97 14.94 -4.85 20.34
C LEU A 97 14.23 -6.09 20.91
N MET A 98 13.30 -6.68 20.15
CA MET A 98 12.61 -7.91 20.54
C MET A 98 13.61 -9.07 20.74
N ILE A 99 14.50 -9.29 19.77
CA ILE A 99 15.52 -10.35 19.87
C ILE A 99 16.51 -10.05 20.99
N SER A 100 16.89 -8.79 21.20
CA SER A 100 17.76 -8.40 22.33
C SER A 100 17.11 -8.71 23.68
N ASN A 101 15.80 -8.46 23.84
CA ASN A 101 15.07 -8.85 25.04
C ASN A 101 15.06 -10.37 25.26
N LEU A 102 14.87 -11.16 24.18
CA LEU A 102 14.92 -12.62 24.24
C LEU A 102 16.32 -13.14 24.60
N ALA A 103 17.38 -12.53 24.03
CA ALA A 103 18.77 -12.84 24.38
C ALA A 103 19.06 -12.58 25.85
N ASN A 104 18.64 -11.42 26.34
CA ASN A 104 18.78 -11.05 27.74
C ASN A 104 18.05 -12.03 28.67
N PHE A 105 16.85 -12.46 28.29
CA PHE A 105 16.08 -13.46 29.03
C PHE A 105 16.81 -14.81 29.08
N ALA A 106 17.33 -15.27 27.94
CA ALA A 106 18.09 -16.53 27.89
C ALA A 106 19.34 -16.48 28.79
N VAL A 107 20.11 -15.39 28.73
CA VAL A 107 21.31 -15.19 29.55
C VAL A 107 21.00 -15.18 31.06
N ILE A 108 19.96 -14.47 31.49
CA ILE A 108 19.57 -14.42 32.90
C ILE A 108 19.05 -15.77 33.38
N SER A 109 18.24 -16.46 32.56
CA SER A 109 17.74 -17.80 32.89
C SER A 109 18.89 -18.80 33.03
N ALA A 110 19.86 -18.77 32.10
CA ALA A 110 21.04 -19.60 32.17
C ALA A 110 21.89 -19.34 33.43
N LYS A 111 22.07 -18.05 33.80
CA LYS A 111 22.79 -17.67 35.04
C LYS A 111 22.08 -18.17 36.30
N CYS A 112 20.74 -18.07 36.33
CA CYS A 112 19.94 -18.54 37.46
C CYS A 112 20.09 -20.07 37.63
N ILE A 113 19.93 -20.83 36.53
CA ILE A 113 20.03 -22.29 36.53
C ILE A 113 21.46 -22.72 36.94
N GLU A 114 22.46 -22.07 36.36
CA GLU A 114 23.87 -22.35 36.72
C GLU A 114 24.13 -22.10 38.20
N GLY A 115 23.68 -20.96 38.74
CA GLY A 115 23.86 -20.61 40.15
C GLY A 115 23.20 -21.61 41.10
N LEU A 116 22.10 -22.25 40.68
CA LEU A 116 21.46 -23.32 41.45
C LEU A 116 22.18 -24.67 41.35
N LEU A 117 22.66 -25.05 40.15
CA LEU A 117 23.29 -26.35 39.90
C LEU A 117 24.79 -26.36 40.18
N PHE A 118 25.49 -25.27 39.90
CA PHE A 118 26.95 -25.16 40.00
C PHE A 118 27.39 -23.91 40.77
N PRO A 119 26.99 -23.73 42.04
CA PRO A 119 27.23 -22.48 42.77
C PRO A 119 28.72 -22.12 42.89
N ALA A 120 29.59 -23.08 43.05
CA ALA A 120 31.05 -22.87 43.14
C ALA A 120 31.67 -22.36 41.83
N LEU A 121 31.14 -22.79 40.67
CA LEU A 121 31.60 -22.37 39.36
C LEU A 121 30.96 -21.02 38.97
N ALA A 122 29.78 -20.76 39.42
CA ALA A 122 29.03 -19.53 39.08
C ALA A 122 29.74 -18.23 39.46
N MET A 123 30.66 -18.26 40.38
CA MET A 123 31.50 -17.13 40.82
C MET A 123 32.71 -16.86 39.93
N GLN A 124 33.01 -17.75 38.99
CA GLN A 124 34.15 -17.62 38.08
C GLN A 124 33.78 -16.90 36.78
N SER A 125 34.72 -16.22 36.14
CA SER A 125 34.55 -15.62 34.82
C SER A 125 34.79 -16.67 33.74
N TYR A 126 33.97 -16.63 32.66
CA TYR A 126 34.08 -17.53 31.50
C TYR A 126 34.30 -19.02 31.89
N ARG A 127 33.21 -19.70 32.11
CA ARG A 127 33.18 -21.08 32.61
C ARG A 127 32.29 -21.95 31.71
N TRP A 128 32.72 -23.20 31.54
CA TRP A 128 31.98 -24.16 30.73
C TRP A 128 30.55 -24.42 31.23
N SER A 129 30.32 -24.36 32.54
CA SER A 129 29.02 -24.57 33.15
C SER A 129 27.99 -23.54 32.65
N PHE A 130 28.39 -22.27 32.53
CA PHE A 130 27.53 -21.24 32.01
C PHE A 130 27.19 -21.43 30.51
N SER A 131 28.20 -21.76 29.69
CA SER A 131 27.99 -22.05 28.25
C SER A 131 27.09 -23.26 28.04
N LEU A 132 27.22 -24.30 28.90
CA LEU A 132 26.33 -25.46 28.86
C LEU A 132 24.87 -25.10 29.20
N MET A 133 24.66 -24.30 30.29
CA MET A 133 23.33 -23.86 30.69
C MET A 133 22.71 -22.90 29.66
N LEU A 134 23.51 -21.99 29.09
CA LEU A 134 23.05 -21.10 28.03
C LEU A 134 22.61 -21.90 26.80
N PHE A 135 23.41 -22.88 26.36
CA PHE A 135 23.05 -23.74 25.25
C PHE A 135 21.75 -24.54 25.49
N ALA A 136 21.60 -25.10 26.69
CA ALA A 136 20.38 -25.81 27.06
C ALA A 136 19.14 -24.91 27.03
N VAL A 137 19.23 -23.68 27.58
CA VAL A 137 18.14 -22.69 27.55
C VAL A 137 17.83 -22.25 26.14
N GLU A 138 18.85 -22.01 25.30
CA GLU A 138 18.68 -21.62 23.90
C GLU A 138 17.98 -22.70 23.07
N ILE A 139 18.31 -23.98 23.26
CA ILE A 139 17.61 -25.08 22.59
C ILE A 139 16.15 -25.11 22.97
N ILE A 140 15.84 -24.99 24.26
CA ILE A 140 14.46 -25.00 24.75
C ILE A 140 13.66 -23.80 24.18
N LEU A 141 14.26 -22.62 24.15
CA LEU A 141 13.61 -21.41 23.65
C LEU A 141 13.57 -21.31 22.13
N SER A 142 14.56 -21.90 21.42
CA SER A 142 14.68 -21.77 19.97
C SER A 142 13.47 -22.34 19.21
N VAL A 143 12.92 -23.47 19.65
CA VAL A 143 11.79 -24.11 18.96
C VAL A 143 10.53 -23.23 18.97
N PRO A 144 9.98 -22.81 20.14
CA PRO A 144 8.79 -21.97 20.16
C PRO A 144 9.03 -20.60 19.51
N ILE A 145 10.21 -20.00 19.70
CA ILE A 145 10.56 -18.72 19.08
C ILE A 145 10.63 -18.86 17.56
N PHE A 146 11.28 -19.89 17.04
CA PHE A 146 11.36 -20.13 15.61
C PHE A 146 9.97 -20.37 14.99
N LEU A 147 9.10 -21.13 15.65
CA LEU A 147 7.72 -21.33 15.20
C LEU A 147 6.96 -20.02 15.15
N TYR A 148 7.07 -19.19 16.18
CA TYR A 148 6.48 -17.85 16.21
C TYR A 148 7.04 -16.97 15.07
N MET A 149 8.36 -16.93 14.91
CA MET A 149 9.02 -16.15 13.84
C MET A 149 8.54 -16.58 12.46
N LYS A 150 8.40 -17.89 12.23
CA LYS A 150 7.99 -18.44 10.93
C LYS A 150 6.50 -18.23 10.65
N SER A 151 5.63 -18.50 11.61
CA SER A 151 4.17 -18.59 11.40
C SER A 151 3.43 -17.26 11.58
N VAL A 152 3.94 -16.37 12.42
CA VAL A 152 3.25 -15.12 12.78
C VAL A 152 4.08 -13.89 12.40
N PHE A 153 5.33 -13.81 12.89
CA PHE A 153 6.12 -12.59 12.77
C PHE A 153 6.57 -12.30 11.33
N THR A 154 7.14 -13.29 10.64
CA THR A 154 7.61 -13.11 9.25
C THR A 154 6.48 -12.72 8.30
N PRO A 155 5.31 -13.39 8.30
CA PRO A 155 4.19 -12.96 7.49
C PRO A 155 3.68 -11.54 7.82
N ALA A 156 3.66 -11.15 9.10
CA ALA A 156 3.27 -9.80 9.51
C ALA A 156 4.25 -8.73 9.00
N VAL A 157 5.55 -9.03 8.97
CA VAL A 157 6.59 -8.11 8.46
C VAL A 157 6.61 -8.04 6.93
N GLU A 158 6.40 -9.17 6.23
CA GLU A 158 6.50 -9.25 4.77
C GLU A 158 5.27 -8.66 4.07
N LYS A 159 4.05 -8.92 4.57
CA LYS A 159 2.78 -8.57 3.91
C LYS A 159 2.46 -7.08 3.90
N GLU A 160 2.99 -6.31 4.83
CA GLU A 160 2.68 -4.87 4.94
C GLU A 160 3.71 -4.01 4.20
N PRO A 161 3.35 -3.38 3.06
CA PRO A 161 4.28 -2.57 2.27
C PRO A 161 4.53 -1.18 2.87
N SER A 162 3.54 -0.56 3.55
CA SER A 162 3.62 0.84 3.95
C SER A 162 4.54 1.11 5.15
N GLY A 163 4.71 0.14 6.04
CA GLY A 163 5.48 0.31 7.29
C GLY A 163 4.91 1.38 8.24
N PHE A 164 3.70 1.90 7.98
CA PHE A 164 3.10 2.97 8.77
C PHE A 164 2.82 2.53 10.21
N GLU A 165 2.26 1.35 10.40
CA GLU A 165 1.97 0.79 11.72
C GLU A 165 3.25 0.53 12.52
N TRP A 166 4.32 0.10 11.86
CA TRP A 166 5.62 -0.17 12.49
C TRP A 166 6.39 1.08 12.93
N ARG A 167 5.92 2.27 12.54
CA ARG A 167 6.58 3.54 12.88
C ARG A 167 6.73 3.75 14.38
N TYR A 168 5.79 3.27 15.16
CA TYR A 168 5.76 3.45 16.62
C TYR A 168 5.82 2.13 17.41
N LEU A 169 5.60 0.98 16.75
CA LEU A 169 5.56 -0.32 17.44
C LEU A 169 6.88 -0.70 18.10
N TRP A 170 8.01 -0.22 17.62
CA TRP A 170 9.31 -0.43 18.26
C TRP A 170 9.39 0.14 19.67
N LEU A 171 8.52 1.05 20.06
CA LEU A 171 8.43 1.56 21.44
C LEU A 171 8.07 0.44 22.42
N ILE A 172 7.30 -0.57 22.02
CA ILE A 172 6.92 -1.68 22.89
C ILE A 172 8.15 -2.49 23.33
N PRO A 173 8.97 -3.08 22.44
CA PRO A 173 10.19 -3.76 22.90
C PRO A 173 11.21 -2.81 23.53
N ALA A 174 11.22 -1.52 23.17
CA ALA A 174 12.09 -0.52 23.80
C ALA A 174 11.75 -0.31 25.28
N THR A 175 10.45 -0.22 25.64
CA THR A 175 10.05 -0.08 27.04
C THR A 175 10.48 -1.28 27.88
N PHE A 176 10.28 -2.51 27.36
CA PHE A 176 10.75 -3.72 28.05
C PHE A 176 12.28 -3.77 28.18
N TYR A 177 13.00 -3.35 27.14
CA TYR A 177 14.46 -3.26 27.17
C TYR A 177 14.93 -2.26 28.23
N ILE A 178 14.31 -1.11 28.32
CA ILE A 178 14.62 -0.08 29.33
C ILE A 178 14.32 -0.59 30.76
N VAL A 179 13.16 -1.21 30.97
CA VAL A 179 12.79 -1.81 32.27
C VAL A 179 13.81 -2.86 32.67
N TRP A 180 14.21 -3.73 31.72
CA TRP A 180 15.24 -4.75 31.95
C TRP A 180 16.59 -4.11 32.29
N TYR A 181 17.02 -3.09 31.54
CA TYR A 181 18.25 -2.36 31.76
C TYR A 181 18.30 -1.76 33.17
N PHE A 182 17.26 -1.05 33.59
CA PHE A 182 17.16 -0.50 34.91
C PHE A 182 17.12 -1.56 36.01
N ALA A 183 16.40 -2.66 35.82
CA ALA A 183 16.33 -3.74 36.80
C ALA A 183 17.70 -4.39 37.08
N ILE A 184 18.58 -4.45 36.10
CA ILE A 184 19.91 -5.09 36.20
C ILE A 184 21.02 -4.10 36.51
N TYR A 185 21.05 -2.93 35.86
CA TYR A 185 22.18 -2.00 35.93
C TYR A 185 21.96 -0.82 36.88
N SER A 186 20.73 -0.52 37.33
CA SER A 186 20.48 0.59 38.28
C SER A 186 21.07 0.30 39.67
N VAL A 187 21.29 -0.95 40.02
CA VAL A 187 21.91 -1.37 41.28
C VAL A 187 23.41 -1.47 41.05
N VAL A 188 24.10 -0.34 41.02
CA VAL A 188 25.54 -0.19 40.75
C VAL A 188 26.45 -1.06 41.65
N SER A 189 25.96 -1.48 42.82
CA SER A 189 26.73 -2.22 43.84
C SER A 189 26.64 -3.75 43.70
N ARG A 190 25.83 -4.29 42.76
CA ARG A 190 25.61 -5.75 42.68
C ARG A 190 25.94 -6.28 41.30
N SER A 191 26.64 -7.42 41.26
CA SER A 191 26.90 -8.10 40.00
C SER A 191 25.61 -8.66 39.41
N ALA A 192 25.53 -8.78 38.09
CA ALA A 192 24.38 -9.42 37.39
C ALA A 192 24.15 -10.87 37.92
N LEU A 193 25.17 -11.51 38.41
CA LEU A 193 25.10 -12.82 39.04
C LEU A 193 24.34 -12.78 40.39
N GLU A 194 24.62 -11.81 41.25
CA GLU A 194 23.93 -11.68 42.53
C GLU A 194 22.43 -11.38 42.33
N ILE A 195 22.10 -10.62 41.29
CA ILE A 195 20.71 -10.34 40.93
C ILE A 195 20.03 -11.64 40.43
N ALA A 196 20.70 -12.42 39.60
CA ALA A 196 20.16 -13.68 39.06
C ALA A 196 19.98 -14.77 40.14
N LEU A 197 20.84 -14.78 41.18
CA LEU A 197 20.77 -15.73 42.30
C LEU A 197 19.67 -15.43 43.33
N ARG A 198 19.02 -14.26 43.26
CA ARG A 198 17.88 -13.94 44.15
C ARG A 198 16.57 -14.39 43.51
N PRO A 199 15.86 -15.40 44.08
CA PRO A 199 14.65 -15.98 43.45
C PRO A 199 13.56 -14.96 43.13
N LYS A 200 13.38 -13.95 44.02
CA LYS A 200 12.37 -12.87 43.79
C LYS A 200 12.68 -12.02 42.56
N ASN A 201 13.94 -11.67 42.34
CA ASN A 201 14.34 -10.87 41.17
C ASN A 201 14.23 -11.68 39.86
N THR A 202 14.63 -12.93 39.92
CA THR A 202 14.55 -13.84 38.77
C THR A 202 13.10 -14.10 38.36
N LEU A 203 12.22 -14.33 39.36
CA LEU A 203 10.78 -14.48 39.10
C LEU A 203 10.18 -13.21 38.49
N PHE A 204 10.54 -12.04 39.01
CA PHE A 204 10.07 -10.75 38.48
C PHE A 204 10.52 -10.54 37.02
N LEU A 205 11.79 -10.76 36.73
CA LEU A 205 12.32 -10.67 35.36
C LEU A 205 11.69 -11.72 34.42
N PHE A 206 11.42 -12.92 34.93
CA PHE A 206 10.71 -13.95 34.18
C PHE A 206 9.30 -13.49 33.78
N ILE A 207 8.51 -12.98 34.73
CA ILE A 207 7.16 -12.49 34.49
C ILE A 207 7.16 -11.34 33.48
N ILE A 208 8.09 -10.38 33.58
CA ILE A 208 8.23 -9.28 32.62
C ILE A 208 8.50 -9.81 31.21
N ASN A 209 9.44 -10.74 31.06
CA ASN A 209 9.80 -11.27 29.74
C ASN A 209 8.68 -12.12 29.14
N VAL A 210 7.98 -12.94 29.93
CA VAL A 210 6.81 -13.67 29.48
C VAL A 210 5.70 -12.70 29.03
N GLY A 211 5.46 -11.63 29.80
CA GLY A 211 4.53 -10.56 29.42
C GLY A 211 4.93 -9.87 28.13
N ALA A 212 6.21 -9.57 27.94
CA ALA A 212 6.74 -8.99 26.70
C ALA A 212 6.50 -9.91 25.49
N ILE A 213 6.82 -11.21 25.61
CA ILE A 213 6.60 -12.20 24.54
C ILE A 213 5.12 -12.30 24.17
N LEU A 214 4.23 -12.32 25.18
CA LEU A 214 2.78 -12.35 24.94
C LEU A 214 2.31 -11.10 24.20
N ILE A 215 2.78 -9.92 24.60
CA ILE A 215 2.45 -8.65 23.91
C ILE A 215 2.98 -8.67 22.48
N TYR A 216 4.21 -9.12 22.23
CA TYR A 216 4.75 -9.24 20.87
C TYR A 216 3.89 -10.18 20.02
N TYR A 217 3.49 -11.32 20.58
CA TYR A 217 2.61 -12.27 19.90
C TYR A 217 1.26 -11.65 19.55
N VAL A 218 0.58 -11.03 20.54
CA VAL A 218 -0.75 -10.42 20.33
C VAL A 218 -0.67 -9.29 19.28
N VAL A 219 0.29 -8.38 19.41
CA VAL A 219 0.42 -7.24 18.49
C VAL A 219 0.70 -7.72 17.05
N THR A 220 1.64 -8.64 16.89
CA THR A 220 1.97 -9.15 15.54
C THR A 220 0.83 -9.99 14.96
N ARG A 221 0.05 -10.69 15.79
CA ARG A 221 -1.13 -11.42 15.38
C ARG A 221 -2.24 -10.49 14.91
N LEU A 222 -2.48 -9.40 15.65
CA LEU A 222 -3.45 -8.37 15.27
C LEU A 222 -3.10 -7.72 13.93
N ILE A 223 -1.84 -7.37 13.71
CA ILE A 223 -1.38 -6.83 12.42
C ILE A 223 -1.64 -7.83 11.29
N LEU A 224 -1.34 -9.11 11.52
CA LEU A 224 -1.56 -10.14 10.51
C LEU A 224 -3.05 -10.30 10.18
N GLU A 225 -3.92 -10.31 11.18
CA GLU A 225 -5.39 -10.40 11.00
C GLU A 225 -5.94 -9.16 10.29
N GLN A 226 -5.50 -7.97 10.67
CA GLN A 226 -5.89 -6.72 10.00
C GLN A 226 -5.52 -6.74 8.52
N ASN A 227 -4.30 -7.15 8.18
CA ASN A 227 -3.86 -7.26 6.79
C ASN A 227 -4.68 -8.28 6.00
N GLN A 228 -5.08 -9.40 6.62
CA GLN A 228 -5.97 -10.39 5.98
C GLN A 228 -7.37 -9.82 5.73
N THR A 229 -7.90 -9.05 6.69
CA THR A 229 -9.22 -8.42 6.55
C THR A 229 -9.22 -7.41 5.40
N LEU A 230 -8.20 -6.55 5.31
CA LEU A 230 -8.06 -5.58 4.22
C LEU A 230 -7.94 -6.28 2.85
N GLU A 231 -7.17 -7.37 2.74
CA GLU A 231 -7.04 -8.17 1.52
C GLU A 231 -8.39 -8.78 1.09
N LEU A 232 -9.19 -9.25 2.08
CA LEU A 232 -10.53 -9.78 1.83
C LEU A 232 -11.52 -8.69 1.41
N GLU A 233 -11.48 -7.52 2.03
CA GLU A 233 -12.32 -6.37 1.66
C GLU A 233 -12.04 -5.91 0.23
N GLU A 234 -10.77 -5.78 -0.14
CA GLU A 234 -10.36 -5.43 -1.50
C GLU A 234 -10.86 -6.45 -2.52
N LYS A 235 -10.71 -7.74 -2.22
CA LYS A 235 -11.19 -8.83 -3.07
C LYS A 235 -12.70 -8.84 -3.21
N ASN A 236 -13.43 -8.61 -2.11
CA ASN A 236 -14.89 -8.49 -2.14
C ASN A 236 -15.35 -7.29 -2.97
N HIS A 237 -14.65 -6.16 -2.87
CA HIS A 237 -14.93 -4.99 -3.69
C HIS A 237 -14.73 -5.27 -5.18
N GLN A 238 -13.62 -5.93 -5.56
CA GLN A 238 -13.38 -6.35 -6.95
C GLN A 238 -14.47 -7.29 -7.48
N LEU A 239 -14.89 -8.28 -6.67
CA LEU A 239 -15.97 -9.20 -7.04
C LEU A 239 -17.32 -8.48 -7.22
N SER A 240 -17.63 -7.51 -6.34
CA SER A 240 -18.83 -6.67 -6.46
C SER A 240 -18.85 -5.86 -7.75
N MET A 241 -17.72 -5.25 -8.13
CA MET A 241 -17.60 -4.52 -9.40
C MET A 241 -17.77 -5.44 -10.62
N GLN A 242 -17.21 -6.66 -10.58
CA GLN A 242 -17.40 -7.65 -11.64
C GLN A 242 -18.85 -8.08 -11.76
N ALA A 243 -19.57 -8.25 -10.64
CA ALA A 243 -20.99 -8.61 -10.65
C ALA A 243 -21.83 -7.52 -11.31
N VAL A 244 -21.59 -6.23 -11.00
CA VAL A 244 -22.27 -5.11 -11.65
C VAL A 244 -21.98 -5.03 -13.15
N GLN A 245 -20.73 -5.26 -13.55
CA GLN A 245 -20.37 -5.32 -14.98
C GLN A 245 -21.07 -6.46 -15.72
N TYR A 246 -21.18 -7.62 -15.06
CA TYR A 246 -21.88 -8.77 -15.63
C TYR A 246 -23.38 -8.50 -15.78
N GLU A 247 -24.02 -7.87 -14.81
CA GLU A 247 -25.43 -7.47 -14.85
C GLU A 247 -25.70 -6.50 -16.00
N ASN A 248 -24.86 -5.45 -16.13
CA ASN A 248 -24.95 -4.50 -17.25
C ASN A 248 -24.76 -5.17 -18.62
N LEU A 249 -23.88 -6.17 -18.71
CA LEU A 249 -23.68 -6.93 -19.94
C LEU A 249 -24.90 -7.79 -20.28
N GLN A 250 -25.51 -8.43 -19.29
CA GLN A 250 -26.75 -9.22 -19.45
C GLN A 250 -27.90 -8.34 -19.93
N GLU A 251 -28.05 -7.14 -19.38
CA GLU A 251 -29.05 -6.16 -19.82
C GLU A 251 -28.84 -5.79 -21.30
N LYS A 252 -27.61 -5.42 -21.69
CA LYS A 252 -27.29 -5.10 -23.09
C LYS A 252 -27.54 -6.27 -24.05
N ILE A 253 -27.24 -7.51 -23.63
CA ILE A 253 -27.53 -8.71 -24.43
C ILE A 253 -29.05 -8.87 -24.61
N THR A 254 -29.82 -8.61 -23.55
CA THR A 254 -31.28 -8.73 -23.58
C THR A 254 -31.87 -7.67 -24.52
N ASP A 255 -31.39 -6.44 -24.45
CA ASP A 255 -31.83 -5.35 -25.33
C ASP A 255 -31.46 -5.60 -26.79
N ALA A 256 -30.24 -6.10 -27.04
CA ALA A 256 -29.84 -6.50 -28.38
C ALA A 256 -30.71 -7.64 -28.94
N ARG A 257 -31.14 -8.60 -28.10
CA ARG A 257 -32.07 -9.66 -28.52
C ARG A 257 -33.45 -9.13 -28.86
N ARG A 258 -33.98 -8.17 -28.06
CA ARG A 258 -35.26 -7.49 -28.34
C ARG A 258 -35.17 -6.72 -29.66
N ALA A 259 -34.17 -5.88 -29.82
CA ALA A 259 -33.97 -5.13 -31.06
C ALA A 259 -33.87 -6.05 -32.29
N LYS A 260 -33.13 -7.16 -32.17
CA LYS A 260 -33.06 -8.16 -33.24
C LYS A 260 -34.42 -8.82 -33.56
N HIS A 261 -35.20 -9.11 -32.54
CA HIS A 261 -36.54 -9.64 -32.67
C HIS A 261 -37.44 -8.66 -33.44
N ASP A 262 -37.44 -7.39 -33.06
CA ASP A 262 -38.25 -6.32 -33.64
C ASP A 262 -37.88 -6.09 -35.12
N VAL A 263 -36.58 -6.06 -35.44
CA VAL A 263 -36.11 -6.00 -36.83
C VAL A 263 -36.62 -7.21 -37.67
N ARG A 264 -36.58 -8.43 -37.11
CA ARG A 264 -37.12 -9.60 -37.81
C ARG A 264 -38.61 -9.51 -38.06
N HIS A 265 -39.37 -8.99 -37.10
CA HIS A 265 -40.82 -8.77 -37.25
C HIS A 265 -41.13 -7.74 -38.36
N HIS A 266 -40.38 -6.65 -38.42
CA HIS A 266 -40.52 -5.65 -39.48
C HIS A 266 -40.17 -6.24 -40.85
N ILE A 267 -39.10 -7.03 -40.97
CA ILE A 267 -38.72 -7.69 -42.22
C ILE A 267 -39.82 -8.68 -42.67
N ALA A 268 -40.37 -9.48 -41.73
CA ALA A 268 -41.43 -10.43 -42.07
C ALA A 268 -42.68 -9.72 -42.61
N LEU A 269 -43.09 -8.62 -42.02
CA LEU A 269 -44.25 -7.80 -42.50
C LEU A 269 -43.95 -7.23 -43.91
N MET A 270 -42.75 -6.74 -44.15
CA MET A 270 -42.36 -6.22 -45.46
C MET A 270 -42.43 -7.32 -46.52
N GLN A 271 -41.95 -8.54 -46.21
CA GLN A 271 -41.98 -9.71 -47.10
C GLN A 271 -43.43 -10.12 -47.42
N GLU A 272 -44.32 -10.06 -46.45
CA GLU A 272 -45.75 -10.34 -46.62
C GLU A 272 -46.40 -9.40 -47.61
N TYR A 273 -46.20 -8.08 -47.48
CA TYR A 273 -46.69 -7.07 -48.44
C TYR A 273 -46.13 -7.29 -49.86
N VAL A 274 -44.85 -7.68 -49.98
CA VAL A 274 -44.24 -8.01 -51.29
C VAL A 274 -44.88 -9.26 -51.89
N ASN A 275 -45.07 -10.32 -51.11
CA ASN A 275 -45.64 -11.58 -51.61
C ASN A 275 -47.11 -11.43 -52.07
N HIS A 276 -47.88 -10.52 -51.47
CA HIS A 276 -49.25 -10.23 -51.88
C HIS A 276 -49.35 -9.16 -52.96
N GLY A 277 -48.26 -8.56 -53.41
CA GLY A 277 -48.24 -7.52 -54.43
C GLY A 277 -48.78 -6.17 -53.96
N GLU A 278 -48.88 -5.95 -52.62
CA GLU A 278 -49.46 -4.75 -51.99
C GLU A 278 -48.43 -3.61 -51.89
N LEU A 279 -47.91 -3.13 -52.99
CA LEU A 279 -46.86 -2.13 -53.07
C LEU A 279 -47.22 -0.79 -52.36
N GLU A 280 -48.44 -0.33 -52.45
CA GLU A 280 -48.92 0.89 -51.80
C GLU A 280 -48.99 0.73 -50.26
N ALA A 281 -49.35 -0.45 -49.77
CA ALA A 281 -49.34 -0.75 -48.35
C ALA A 281 -47.93 -0.81 -47.79
N LEU A 282 -47.01 -1.44 -48.53
CA LEU A 282 -45.60 -1.48 -48.20
C LEU A 282 -44.99 -0.06 -48.11
N ARG A 283 -45.28 0.79 -49.10
CA ARG A 283 -44.77 2.16 -49.10
C ARG A 283 -45.25 2.95 -47.90
N ARG A 284 -46.54 2.90 -47.57
CA ARG A 284 -47.09 3.54 -46.34
C ARG A 284 -46.53 2.97 -45.05
N TYR A 285 -46.18 1.66 -45.03
CA TYR A 285 -45.53 1.05 -43.88
C TYR A 285 -44.10 1.55 -43.72
N LEU A 286 -43.32 1.59 -44.79
CA LEU A 286 -41.96 2.12 -44.80
C LEU A 286 -41.89 3.59 -44.40
N ASP A 287 -42.79 4.42 -44.92
CA ASP A 287 -42.88 5.84 -44.56
C ASP A 287 -43.17 6.04 -43.05
N ARG A 288 -44.09 5.24 -42.49
CA ARG A 288 -44.36 5.26 -41.03
C ARG A 288 -43.22 4.72 -40.18
N TYR A 289 -42.57 3.65 -40.64
CA TYR A 289 -41.44 3.05 -39.94
C TYR A 289 -40.26 4.01 -39.96
N SER A 290 -39.95 4.62 -41.07
CA SER A 290 -38.90 5.64 -41.21
C SER A 290 -39.14 6.86 -40.30
N ALA A 291 -40.41 7.31 -40.21
CA ALA A 291 -40.79 8.42 -39.30
C ALA A 291 -40.74 8.03 -37.81
N SER A 292 -40.80 6.75 -37.48
CA SER A 292 -40.67 6.24 -36.09
C SER A 292 -39.25 6.00 -35.66
N LEU A 293 -38.31 5.94 -36.59
CA LEU A 293 -36.88 5.90 -36.26
C LEU A 293 -36.49 7.29 -35.75
N PRO A 294 -35.65 7.38 -34.69
CA PRO A 294 -35.07 8.64 -34.26
C PRO A 294 -34.53 9.37 -35.48
N ASP A 295 -34.79 10.65 -35.58
CA ASP A 295 -34.28 11.49 -36.65
C ASP A 295 -32.75 11.60 -36.48
N ASP A 296 -32.03 10.57 -36.92
CA ASP A 296 -30.58 10.56 -37.11
C ASP A 296 -30.24 11.44 -38.33
N SER A 297 -30.88 12.60 -38.43
CA SER A 297 -30.45 13.63 -39.35
C SER A 297 -29.02 14.03 -38.92
N LEU A 298 -28.10 13.33 -39.49
CA LEU A 298 -26.67 13.60 -39.82
C LEU A 298 -26.09 14.94 -39.27
N ILE A 299 -26.39 15.31 -38.04
CA ILE A 299 -25.63 16.34 -37.33
C ILE A 299 -24.28 15.73 -37.03
N ARG A 300 -23.33 15.94 -37.91
CA ARG A 300 -21.92 15.59 -37.66
C ARG A 300 -21.22 16.82 -37.15
N PHE A 301 -20.82 16.80 -35.89
CA PHE A 301 -20.13 17.94 -35.25
C PHE A 301 -18.63 17.97 -35.64
N CYS A 302 -17.98 16.81 -35.86
CA CYS A 302 -16.58 16.73 -36.26
C CYS A 302 -16.27 15.42 -37.00
N GLU A 303 -15.06 15.31 -37.57
CA GLU A 303 -14.62 14.09 -38.29
C GLU A 303 -14.21 12.95 -37.35
N ASN A 304 -13.74 13.23 -36.15
CA ASN A 304 -13.37 12.18 -35.18
C ASN A 304 -14.59 11.43 -34.69
N ALA A 305 -14.60 10.11 -34.86
CA ALA A 305 -15.77 9.26 -34.56
C ALA A 305 -16.11 9.24 -33.06
N ALA A 306 -15.11 9.16 -32.19
CA ALA A 306 -15.27 9.10 -30.75
C ALA A 306 -15.82 10.43 -30.18
N ALA A 307 -15.22 11.57 -30.58
CA ALA A 307 -15.69 12.90 -30.19
C ALA A 307 -17.11 13.14 -30.69
N ASN A 308 -17.39 12.82 -31.97
CA ASN A 308 -18.70 13.00 -32.57
C ASN A 308 -19.80 12.20 -31.86
N ALA A 309 -19.52 10.95 -31.50
CA ALA A 309 -20.46 10.09 -30.77
C ALA A 309 -20.83 10.68 -29.39
N VAL A 310 -19.83 11.19 -28.64
CA VAL A 310 -20.05 11.82 -27.33
C VAL A 310 -20.82 13.13 -27.48
N LEU A 311 -20.44 13.96 -28.45
CA LEU A 311 -21.12 15.24 -28.71
C LEU A 311 -22.61 15.05 -29.08
N LEU A 312 -22.92 14.04 -29.94
CA LEU A 312 -24.30 13.67 -30.31
C LEU A 312 -25.09 13.17 -29.10
N TYR A 313 -24.51 12.30 -28.27
CA TYR A 313 -25.18 11.77 -27.09
C TYR A 313 -25.61 12.90 -26.14
N PHE A 314 -24.71 13.84 -25.87
CA PHE A 314 -25.01 14.96 -24.99
C PHE A 314 -25.88 16.04 -25.64
N ALA A 315 -25.86 16.19 -26.96
CA ALA A 315 -26.81 17.08 -27.67
C ALA A 315 -28.26 16.63 -27.45
N GLN A 316 -28.52 15.32 -27.47
CA GLN A 316 -29.85 14.80 -27.14
C GLN A 316 -30.21 15.07 -25.67
N GLN A 317 -29.27 14.84 -24.74
CA GLN A 317 -29.49 15.14 -23.31
C GLN A 317 -29.74 16.63 -23.04
N ALA A 318 -29.02 17.52 -23.71
CA ALA A 318 -29.21 18.96 -23.59
C ALA A 318 -30.59 19.37 -24.09
N LYS A 319 -31.05 18.83 -25.23
CA LYS A 319 -32.39 19.03 -25.79
C LYS A 319 -33.48 18.57 -24.82
N ASP A 320 -33.30 17.39 -24.22
CA ASP A 320 -34.29 16.83 -23.27
C ASP A 320 -34.40 17.66 -21.96
N ASN A 321 -33.42 18.52 -21.67
CA ASN A 321 -33.38 19.41 -20.49
C ASN A 321 -33.52 20.90 -20.82
N ASP A 322 -33.91 21.25 -22.04
CA ASP A 322 -34.08 22.64 -22.50
C ASP A 322 -32.83 23.51 -22.33
N ILE A 323 -31.65 22.94 -22.69
CA ILE A 323 -30.35 23.61 -22.64
C ILE A 323 -29.92 24.00 -24.06
N ASP A 324 -29.58 25.27 -24.28
CA ASP A 324 -28.99 25.75 -25.55
C ASP A 324 -27.58 25.17 -25.71
N TYR A 325 -27.42 24.23 -26.66
CA TYR A 325 -26.22 23.43 -26.87
C TYR A 325 -25.50 23.80 -28.16
N ILE A 326 -24.45 24.58 -28.06
CA ILE A 326 -23.71 25.11 -29.19
C ILE A 326 -22.36 24.36 -29.31
N VAL A 327 -22.09 23.79 -30.48
CA VAL A 327 -20.85 23.05 -30.74
C VAL A 327 -20.13 23.61 -31.98
N GLN A 328 -18.85 23.92 -31.79
CA GLN A 328 -17.91 24.28 -32.83
C GLN A 328 -16.68 23.37 -32.71
N ALA A 329 -16.70 22.23 -33.40
CA ALA A 329 -15.65 21.23 -33.28
C ALA A 329 -14.97 20.98 -34.64
N ASP A 330 -13.68 21.29 -34.71
CA ASP A 330 -12.80 21.01 -35.84
C ASP A 330 -11.73 20.01 -35.40
N ILE A 331 -12.13 18.72 -35.36
CA ILE A 331 -11.30 17.59 -34.93
C ILE A 331 -11.23 16.60 -36.09
N PRO A 332 -10.03 16.38 -36.70
CA PRO A 332 -9.84 15.38 -37.75
C PRO A 332 -10.13 13.96 -37.28
N GLY A 333 -10.42 13.04 -38.23
CA GLY A 333 -10.71 11.65 -37.95
C GLY A 333 -9.61 10.95 -37.16
N ASP A 334 -8.35 11.16 -37.54
CA ASP A 334 -7.17 10.62 -36.83
C ASP A 334 -6.44 11.71 -36.07
N ILE A 335 -6.33 11.57 -34.77
CA ILE A 335 -5.55 12.44 -33.91
C ILE A 335 -4.68 11.64 -32.94
N PHE A 336 -3.71 12.29 -32.32
CA PHE A 336 -2.74 11.67 -31.40
C PHE A 336 -3.33 11.30 -30.01
N VAL A 337 -4.53 11.76 -29.67
CA VAL A 337 -5.25 11.41 -28.46
C VAL A 337 -6.07 10.16 -28.73
N SER A 338 -6.04 9.17 -27.82
CA SER A 338 -6.80 7.93 -28.01
C SER A 338 -8.31 8.16 -27.95
N ASP A 339 -9.10 7.35 -28.68
CA ASP A 339 -10.56 7.43 -28.68
C ASP A 339 -11.16 7.30 -27.27
N THR A 340 -10.55 6.49 -26.42
CA THR A 340 -10.95 6.33 -25.03
C THR A 340 -10.73 7.62 -24.24
N ASP A 341 -9.56 8.24 -24.37
CA ASP A 341 -9.23 9.46 -23.67
C ASP A 341 -10.07 10.65 -24.16
N ILE A 342 -10.36 10.73 -25.48
CA ILE A 342 -11.29 11.70 -26.05
C ILE A 342 -12.68 11.53 -25.43
N SER A 343 -13.18 10.30 -25.38
CA SER A 343 -14.51 10.02 -24.82
C SER A 343 -14.62 10.39 -23.35
N VAL A 344 -13.59 10.07 -22.56
CA VAL A 344 -13.52 10.42 -21.12
C VAL A 344 -13.41 11.94 -20.93
N LEU A 345 -12.59 12.62 -21.75
CA LEU A 345 -12.38 14.07 -21.67
C LEU A 345 -13.67 14.83 -21.97
N PHE A 346 -14.28 14.61 -23.14
CA PHE A 346 -15.54 15.26 -23.50
C PHE A 346 -16.68 14.86 -22.57
N GLY A 347 -16.77 13.56 -22.21
CA GLY A 347 -17.80 13.05 -21.33
C GLY A 347 -17.80 13.77 -19.99
N ASN A 348 -16.67 13.83 -19.29
CA ASN A 348 -16.58 14.52 -17.99
C ASN A 348 -16.84 16.02 -18.06
N LEU A 349 -16.33 16.69 -19.12
CA LEU A 349 -16.55 18.14 -19.27
C LEU A 349 -18.02 18.48 -19.52
N ILE A 350 -18.65 17.76 -20.46
CA ILE A 350 -20.03 18.05 -20.87
C ILE A 350 -21.04 17.59 -19.82
N GLU A 351 -20.81 16.43 -19.18
CA GLU A 351 -21.66 15.97 -18.08
C GLU A 351 -21.69 16.98 -16.94
N ASN A 352 -20.52 17.49 -16.54
CA ASN A 352 -20.43 18.54 -15.52
C ASN A 352 -21.16 19.82 -15.94
N ALA A 353 -21.09 20.20 -17.21
CA ALA A 353 -21.79 21.38 -17.75
C ALA A 353 -23.32 21.21 -17.74
N ILE A 354 -23.80 20.03 -18.15
CA ILE A 354 -25.25 19.72 -18.12
C ILE A 354 -25.79 19.70 -16.69
N ASP A 355 -25.04 19.06 -15.76
CA ASP A 355 -25.46 18.99 -14.37
C ASP A 355 -25.49 20.38 -13.72
N ALA A 356 -24.53 21.25 -14.02
CA ALA A 356 -24.53 22.63 -13.57
C ALA A 356 -25.71 23.41 -14.13
N CYS A 357 -26.04 23.27 -15.43
CA CYS A 357 -27.20 23.90 -16.03
C CYS A 357 -28.53 23.40 -15.47
N LYS A 358 -28.62 22.13 -15.04
CA LYS A 358 -29.85 21.61 -14.39
C LYS A 358 -30.13 22.23 -13.02
N GLU A 359 -29.08 22.62 -12.30
CA GLU A 359 -29.19 23.28 -10.98
C GLU A 359 -29.60 24.78 -11.12
N GLU A 360 -29.50 25.36 -12.33
CA GLU A 360 -29.87 26.73 -12.58
C GLU A 360 -31.39 26.92 -12.69
N SER A 361 -31.89 27.96 -12.01
CA SER A 361 -33.34 28.27 -11.94
C SER A 361 -33.81 29.21 -13.07
N GLY A 362 -32.95 29.60 -14.01
CA GLY A 362 -33.26 30.55 -15.10
C GLY A 362 -33.53 29.86 -16.43
N ASP A 363 -34.18 30.61 -17.36
CA ASP A 363 -34.44 30.12 -18.72
C ASP A 363 -33.23 30.19 -19.66
N ASP A 364 -32.15 30.90 -19.28
CA ASP A 364 -30.92 31.08 -20.07
C ASP A 364 -29.86 29.98 -19.78
N ARG A 365 -30.24 28.72 -19.95
CA ARG A 365 -29.33 27.58 -19.81
C ARG A 365 -28.55 27.37 -21.09
N LYS A 366 -27.24 27.54 -21.05
CA LYS A 366 -26.40 27.48 -22.24
C LYS A 366 -25.13 26.69 -22.00
N ILE A 367 -24.73 25.90 -23.00
CA ILE A 367 -23.42 25.21 -23.07
C ILE A 367 -22.80 25.56 -24.42
N ASP A 368 -21.57 26.10 -24.42
CA ASP A 368 -20.78 26.45 -25.60
C ASP A 368 -19.52 25.60 -25.62
N ILE A 369 -19.39 24.72 -26.62
CA ILE A 369 -18.30 23.79 -26.78
C ILE A 369 -17.47 24.19 -27.99
N ARG A 370 -16.20 24.41 -27.77
CA ARG A 370 -15.25 24.66 -28.86
C ARG A 370 -14.10 23.67 -28.75
N ALA A 371 -13.81 23.00 -29.85
CA ALA A 371 -12.71 22.08 -29.91
C ALA A 371 -11.99 22.19 -31.26
N MET A 372 -10.66 22.28 -31.23
CA MET A 372 -9.87 22.36 -32.45
C MET A 372 -8.50 21.73 -32.29
N LEU A 373 -8.02 21.13 -33.36
CA LEU A 373 -6.63 20.68 -33.47
C LEU A 373 -5.80 21.76 -34.17
N LYS A 374 -4.93 22.46 -33.40
CA LYS A 374 -4.04 23.49 -33.95
C LYS A 374 -2.60 22.98 -33.93
N GLY A 375 -2.11 22.56 -35.10
CA GLY A 375 -0.77 21.96 -35.22
C GLY A 375 -0.67 20.64 -34.44
N SER A 376 0.15 20.62 -33.40
CA SER A 376 0.33 19.45 -32.52
C SER A 376 -0.43 19.53 -31.19
N THR A 377 -1.38 20.47 -31.07
CA THR A 377 -2.12 20.71 -29.81
C THR A 377 -3.62 20.59 -30.07
N LEU A 378 -4.29 19.70 -29.32
CA LEU A 378 -5.75 19.68 -29.22
C LEU A 378 -6.18 20.65 -28.13
N CYS A 379 -7.03 21.62 -28.49
CA CYS A 379 -7.62 22.58 -27.56
C CYS A 379 -9.11 22.27 -27.45
N VAL A 380 -9.62 22.12 -26.24
CA VAL A 380 -11.04 21.91 -25.94
C VAL A 380 -11.46 22.92 -24.89
N THR A 381 -12.57 23.63 -25.14
CA THR A 381 -13.22 24.49 -24.16
C THR A 381 -14.70 24.10 -24.06
N VAL A 382 -15.19 24.02 -22.83
CA VAL A 382 -16.60 23.82 -22.50
C VAL A 382 -16.99 24.89 -21.51
N ASP A 383 -17.85 25.81 -21.95
CA ASP A 383 -18.31 26.93 -21.16
C ASP A 383 -19.81 26.76 -20.91
N ASN A 384 -20.26 26.85 -19.66
CA ASN A 384 -21.68 26.75 -19.31
C ASN A 384 -22.14 27.86 -18.37
N THR A 385 -23.42 28.16 -18.39
CA THR A 385 -24.05 29.05 -17.42
C THR A 385 -23.90 28.53 -16.02
N PHE A 386 -23.51 29.40 -15.08
CA PHE A 386 -23.22 29.06 -13.70
C PHE A 386 -23.42 30.24 -12.76
N THR A 387 -24.37 30.14 -11.82
CA THR A 387 -24.64 31.17 -10.79
C THR A 387 -24.23 30.73 -9.38
N GLY A 388 -23.72 29.50 -9.24
CA GLY A 388 -23.32 28.92 -7.97
C GLY A 388 -22.00 29.46 -7.41
N THR A 389 -21.69 29.10 -6.16
CA THR A 389 -20.41 29.41 -5.51
C THR A 389 -19.50 28.16 -5.53
N LEU A 390 -18.33 28.30 -6.14
CA LEU A 390 -17.32 27.24 -6.14
C LEU A 390 -16.65 27.13 -4.77
N ARG A 391 -16.64 25.94 -4.19
CA ARG A 391 -15.84 25.62 -3.01
C ARG A 391 -14.49 25.04 -3.46
N ARG A 392 -13.40 25.60 -2.91
CA ARG A 392 -12.03 25.11 -3.18
C ARG A 392 -11.44 24.51 -1.91
N THR A 393 -10.57 23.51 -2.08
CA THR A 393 -9.72 22.99 -1.02
C THR A 393 -8.57 23.94 -0.71
N THR A 394 -7.84 23.70 0.37
CA THR A 394 -6.58 24.40 0.71
C THR A 394 -5.53 24.29 -0.40
N ASP A 395 -5.57 23.26 -1.22
CA ASP A 395 -4.70 23.03 -2.37
C ASP A 395 -5.26 23.58 -3.69
N ASN A 396 -6.28 24.47 -3.61
CA ASN A 396 -6.91 25.14 -4.75
C ASN A 396 -7.65 24.21 -5.73
N GLU A 397 -7.99 22.99 -5.31
CA GLU A 397 -8.81 22.03 -6.09
C GLU A 397 -10.30 22.27 -5.85
N PHE A 398 -11.13 22.02 -6.88
CA PHE A 398 -12.58 22.16 -6.78
C PHE A 398 -13.19 20.97 -6.01
N LEU A 399 -14.01 21.27 -5.00
CA LEU A 399 -14.80 20.28 -4.29
C LEU A 399 -16.00 19.86 -5.12
N SER A 400 -16.29 18.56 -5.16
CA SER A 400 -17.50 18.03 -5.78
C SER A 400 -18.74 18.54 -5.04
N THR A 401 -19.78 18.95 -5.77
CA THR A 401 -21.12 19.23 -5.22
C THR A 401 -21.87 17.94 -4.89
N LYS A 402 -21.50 16.81 -5.52
CA LYS A 402 -22.19 15.51 -5.40
C LYS A 402 -21.63 14.60 -4.31
N HIS A 403 -20.34 14.72 -3.94
CA HIS A 403 -19.66 13.83 -2.97
C HIS A 403 -18.75 14.62 -2.03
N LYS A 404 -18.47 14.05 -0.83
CA LYS A 404 -17.44 14.59 0.08
C LYS A 404 -16.05 14.28 -0.48
N GLY A 405 -15.43 15.23 -1.18
CA GLY A 405 -14.08 15.10 -1.73
C GLY A 405 -13.87 15.89 -3.02
N PRO A 406 -12.67 15.83 -3.63
CA PRO A 406 -12.39 16.42 -4.94
C PRO A 406 -13.26 15.78 -6.02
N GLY A 407 -13.66 16.55 -7.03
CA GLY A 407 -14.51 16.07 -8.14
C GLY A 407 -13.75 15.05 -9.00
N LEU A 408 -14.23 13.81 -9.05
CA LEU A 408 -13.59 12.72 -9.82
C LEU A 408 -13.47 13.06 -11.31
N GLY A 409 -14.48 13.72 -11.88
CA GLY A 409 -14.49 14.12 -13.30
C GLY A 409 -13.37 15.13 -13.64
N THR A 410 -13.17 16.14 -12.81
CA THR A 410 -12.11 17.14 -13.03
C THR A 410 -10.71 16.56 -12.84
N GLN A 411 -10.53 15.58 -11.93
CA GLN A 411 -9.29 14.87 -11.78
C GLN A 411 -8.95 13.99 -13.00
N SER A 412 -9.95 13.30 -13.56
CA SER A 412 -9.78 12.51 -14.79
C SER A 412 -9.35 13.39 -15.96
N VAL A 413 -9.99 14.55 -16.14
CA VAL A 413 -9.61 15.53 -17.17
C VAL A 413 -8.17 16.04 -16.97
N LYS A 414 -7.78 16.36 -15.74
CA LYS A 414 -6.42 16.78 -15.41
C LYS A 414 -5.38 15.71 -15.71
N SER A 415 -5.67 14.47 -15.30
CA SER A 415 -4.79 13.31 -15.55
C SER A 415 -4.57 13.08 -17.06
N ILE A 416 -5.62 13.18 -17.89
CA ILE A 416 -5.51 13.04 -19.34
C ILE A 416 -4.69 14.19 -19.92
N ALA A 417 -4.95 15.45 -19.54
CA ALA A 417 -4.15 16.56 -20.01
C ALA A 417 -2.66 16.40 -19.70
N GLU A 418 -2.32 16.00 -18.47
CA GLU A 418 -0.94 15.74 -18.05
C GLU A 418 -0.29 14.55 -18.79
N GLN A 419 -1.05 13.48 -19.07
CA GLN A 419 -0.60 12.33 -19.86
C GLN A 419 -0.14 12.74 -21.24
N TYR A 420 -0.79 13.72 -21.86
CA TYR A 420 -0.43 14.27 -23.17
C TYR A 420 0.44 15.55 -23.07
N GLY A 421 1.10 15.79 -21.94
CA GLY A 421 2.00 16.93 -21.75
C GLY A 421 1.33 18.30 -21.91
N GLY A 422 0.04 18.36 -21.64
CA GLY A 422 -0.79 19.53 -21.70
C GLY A 422 -1.18 20.08 -20.32
N VAL A 423 -2.17 20.94 -20.30
CA VAL A 423 -2.68 21.59 -19.08
C VAL A 423 -4.20 21.73 -19.13
N CYS A 424 -4.85 21.80 -17.96
CA CYS A 424 -6.24 22.17 -17.88
C CYS A 424 -6.42 23.37 -16.93
N ARG A 425 -7.44 24.17 -17.20
CA ARG A 425 -7.81 25.36 -16.41
C ARG A 425 -9.31 25.41 -16.26
N PHE A 426 -9.75 25.70 -15.04
CA PHE A 426 -11.15 25.89 -14.71
C PHE A 426 -11.31 27.24 -14.03
N GLU A 427 -12.24 28.08 -14.52
CA GLU A 427 -12.48 29.40 -13.95
C GLU A 427 -13.96 29.81 -14.08
N VAL A 428 -14.40 30.69 -13.20
CA VAL A 428 -15.70 31.33 -13.33
C VAL A 428 -15.51 32.78 -13.74
N LYS A 429 -16.17 33.17 -14.82
CA LYS A 429 -16.07 34.52 -15.37
C LYS A 429 -17.40 34.94 -15.96
N GLY A 430 -17.91 36.07 -15.51
CA GLY A 430 -19.13 36.68 -16.14
C GLY A 430 -20.40 35.79 -16.06
N GLY A 431 -20.58 35.02 -15.00
CA GLY A 431 -21.74 34.10 -14.89
C GLY A 431 -21.61 32.80 -15.69
N MET A 432 -20.40 32.50 -16.19
CA MET A 432 -20.08 31.26 -16.90
C MET A 432 -19.00 30.51 -16.14
N PHE A 433 -19.13 29.18 -16.07
CA PHE A 433 -18.04 28.29 -15.72
C PHE A 433 -17.30 27.87 -17.00
N CYS A 434 -16.02 28.17 -17.07
CA CYS A 434 -15.18 27.95 -18.25
C CYS A 434 -14.17 26.84 -17.93
N ALA A 435 -14.24 25.73 -18.67
CA ALA A 435 -13.29 24.63 -18.61
C ALA A 435 -12.46 24.63 -19.90
N SER A 436 -11.15 24.75 -19.77
CA SER A 436 -10.22 24.74 -20.89
C SER A 436 -9.18 23.65 -20.73
N VAL A 437 -8.98 22.83 -21.76
CA VAL A 437 -8.04 21.72 -21.76
C VAL A 437 -7.16 21.80 -23.02
N MET A 438 -5.89 21.58 -22.84
CA MET A 438 -4.90 21.46 -23.91
C MET A 438 -4.19 20.12 -23.79
N CYS A 439 -4.09 19.37 -24.88
CA CYS A 439 -3.29 18.17 -25.01
C CYS A 439 -2.28 18.35 -26.13
N ASN A 440 -1.01 18.03 -25.89
CA ASN A 440 0.06 18.17 -26.86
C ASN A 440 0.50 16.80 -27.40
N LYS A 441 0.82 16.75 -28.68
CA LYS A 441 1.50 15.58 -29.25
C LYS A 441 2.93 15.55 -28.71
N ARG A 442 3.27 14.51 -27.97
CA ARG A 442 4.65 14.28 -27.50
C ARG A 442 5.58 13.90 -28.64
#